data_d55a7f77cd179ebb5e579e4e581f1a80
#
_entry.id   d55a7f77cd179ebb5e579e4e581f1a80
#
_cell.length_a   1.000
_cell.length_b   1.000
_cell.length_c   1.000
_cell.angle_alpha   90.00
_cell.angle_beta   90.00
_cell.angle_gamma   90.00
#
_symmetry.space_group_name_H-M   'P 1'
#
loop_
_entity.id
_entity.type
_entity.pdbx_description
1 polymer ?
#
loop_
_entity_poly.entity_id
_entity_poly.type
_entity_poly.pdbx_seq_one_letter_code
_entity_poly.pdbx_strand_id
1 'polypeptide(L)'
;RIFALENAGPQFSGKARLNRRTACVLAAVIFLAVVSITAVAGVVSFIEKRNNDNTELFATDFGGCPDTLENLYYLSGIGDNYVLQESNINEIIAADYLYLDSQTGKKIVFEQYVKSQYNQHFDNEHNNDLEYINFDGQEAYYKGSDEYSVFIWDNGDYIFAISGNLTKTEIAELAKTLKIKNN
;
A
#
# COMPACT_ATOMS: atom_id res chain seq x y z
N ARG A 1 -18.02 -17.52 74.24
CA ARG A 1 -17.03 -18.31 73.42
C ARG A 1 -16.99 -17.70 72.03
N ILE A 2 -15.94 -16.97 71.82
CA ILE A 2 -15.65 -16.31 70.52
C ILE A 2 -14.70 -17.25 69.79
N PHE A 3 -15.10 -17.72 68.60
CA PHE A 3 -14.25 -18.48 67.72
C PHE A 3 -13.49 -17.49 66.87
N ALA A 4 -12.18 -17.43 67.00
CA ALA A 4 -11.28 -16.75 66.07
C ALA A 4 -11.10 -17.62 64.83
N LEU A 5 -11.47 -17.09 63.63
CA LEU A 5 -11.14 -17.65 62.33
C LEU A 5 -9.74 -17.19 61.95
N GLU A 6 -8.82 -18.11 61.96
CA GLU A 6 -7.44 -17.93 61.49
C GLU A 6 -7.44 -17.97 59.98
N ASN A 7 -7.23 -16.79 59.34
CA ASN A 7 -7.07 -16.66 57.90
C ASN A 7 -5.65 -17.08 57.52
N ALA A 8 -5.46 -18.32 57.12
CA ALA A 8 -4.24 -18.75 56.43
C ALA A 8 -4.33 -18.40 54.93
N GLY A 9 -3.77 -17.27 54.56
CA GLY A 9 -3.58 -16.92 53.17
C GLY A 9 -2.51 -17.81 52.49
N PRO A 10 -2.63 -18.14 51.20
CA PRO A 10 -1.64 -18.96 50.50
C PRO A 10 -0.31 -18.22 50.37
N GLN A 11 0.71 -18.75 51.03
CA GLN A 11 2.09 -18.31 50.86
C GLN A 11 2.62 -18.81 49.51
N PHE A 12 2.60 -17.97 48.49
CA PHE A 12 3.36 -18.18 47.24
C PHE A 12 4.84 -17.82 47.48
N SER A 13 5.61 -18.71 48.05
CA SER A 13 7.06 -18.63 48.12
C SER A 13 7.67 -19.65 47.17
N GLY A 14 7.72 -19.30 45.90
CA GLY A 14 8.45 -20.07 44.91
C GLY A 14 9.12 -19.09 43.91
N LYS A 15 10.37 -18.65 44.23
CA LYS A 15 11.23 -18.04 43.23
C LYS A 15 11.60 -19.11 42.18
N ALA A 16 10.79 -19.24 41.15
CA ALA A 16 11.14 -20.09 40.01
C ALA A 16 12.43 -19.54 39.37
N ARG A 17 13.55 -20.22 39.63
CA ARG A 17 14.81 -19.95 38.93
C ARG A 17 14.63 -20.42 37.47
N LEU A 18 14.34 -19.48 36.58
CA LEU A 18 14.30 -19.75 35.15
C LEU A 18 15.67 -20.28 34.71
N ASN A 19 15.71 -21.51 34.20
CA ASN A 19 16.94 -22.10 33.69
C ASN A 19 17.47 -21.23 32.54
N ARG A 20 18.79 -21.00 32.46
CA ARG A 20 19.42 -20.10 31.48
C ARG A 20 19.00 -20.40 30.03
N ARG A 21 18.79 -21.70 29.73
CA ARG A 21 18.29 -22.14 28.41
C ARG A 21 16.85 -21.71 28.16
N THR A 22 15.99 -21.81 29.15
CA THR A 22 14.56 -21.38 29.06
C THR A 22 14.45 -19.87 28.93
N ALA A 23 15.32 -19.10 29.62
CA ALA A 23 15.39 -17.65 29.51
C ALA A 23 15.82 -17.21 28.09
N CYS A 24 16.81 -17.87 27.48
CA CYS A 24 17.25 -17.61 26.12
C CYS A 24 16.19 -17.92 25.07
N VAL A 25 15.45 -19.04 25.25
CA VAL A 25 14.36 -19.40 24.33
C VAL A 25 13.21 -18.39 24.45
N LEU A 26 12.85 -17.98 25.68
CA LEU A 26 11.79 -16.98 25.89
C LEU A 26 12.19 -15.62 25.30
N ALA A 27 13.46 -15.20 25.45
CA ALA A 27 13.97 -13.96 24.86
C ALA A 27 13.95 -14.02 23.33
N ALA A 28 14.31 -15.16 22.73
CA ALA A 28 14.25 -15.35 21.28
C ALA A 28 12.82 -15.32 20.74
N VAL A 29 11.87 -15.93 21.44
CA VAL A 29 10.43 -15.90 21.06
C VAL A 29 9.87 -14.49 21.17
N ILE A 30 10.19 -13.75 22.24
CA ILE A 30 9.75 -12.35 22.40
C ILE A 30 10.38 -11.48 21.32
N PHE A 31 11.67 -11.66 21.01
CA PHE A 31 12.35 -10.92 19.95
C PHE A 31 11.74 -11.18 18.58
N LEU A 32 11.45 -12.45 18.24
CA LEU A 32 10.75 -12.82 17.01
C LEU A 32 9.33 -12.23 16.95
N ALA A 33 8.60 -12.23 18.07
CA ALA A 33 7.27 -11.63 18.13
C ALA A 33 7.32 -10.11 17.93
N VAL A 34 8.28 -9.41 18.54
CA VAL A 34 8.47 -7.95 18.35
C VAL A 34 8.88 -7.64 16.92
N VAL A 35 9.80 -8.40 16.32
CA VAL A 35 10.18 -8.21 14.90
C VAL A 35 8.99 -8.49 13.98
N SER A 36 8.14 -9.49 14.28
CA SER A 36 6.95 -9.77 13.49
C SER A 36 5.88 -8.65 13.61
N ILE A 37 5.76 -8.03 14.79
CA ILE A 37 4.82 -6.92 15.00
C ILE A 37 5.31 -5.64 14.29
N THR A 38 6.62 -5.40 14.26
CA THR A 38 7.18 -4.26 13.52
C THR A 38 7.12 -4.44 12.00
N ALA A 39 7.09 -5.68 11.51
CA ALA A 39 6.91 -5.98 10.08
C ALA A 39 5.44 -5.90 9.62
N VAL A 40 4.48 -5.77 10.53
CA VAL A 40 3.03 -5.68 10.25
C VAL A 40 2.45 -4.30 10.61
N ALA A 41 3.22 -3.40 11.22
CA ALA A 41 2.87 -1.99 11.23
C ALA A 41 3.06 -1.47 9.80
N GLY A 42 2.09 -1.76 8.92
CA GLY A 42 2.03 -1.16 7.59
C GLY A 42 2.15 0.34 7.80
N VAL A 43 3.18 0.92 7.23
CA VAL A 43 3.30 2.36 7.16
C VAL A 43 2.02 2.82 6.47
N VAL A 44 1.25 3.68 7.10
CA VAL A 44 0.07 4.28 6.48
C VAL A 44 0.60 5.17 5.36
N SER A 45 0.51 4.67 4.13
CA SER A 45 1.06 5.35 2.95
C SER A 45 0.18 6.50 2.50
N PHE A 46 -1.10 6.49 2.91
CA PHE A 46 -2.09 7.45 2.44
C PHE A 46 -2.94 8.03 3.57
N ILE A 47 -3.32 9.29 3.44
CA ILE A 47 -4.41 9.92 4.19
C ILE A 47 -5.57 10.13 3.24
N GLU A 48 -6.71 9.56 3.57
CA GLU A 48 -7.98 9.79 2.89
C GLU A 48 -8.75 10.90 3.63
N LYS A 49 -9.10 11.99 2.92
CA LYS A 49 -10.03 13.00 3.40
C LYS A 49 -11.31 12.94 2.58
N ARG A 50 -12.39 12.52 3.21
CA ARG A 50 -13.70 12.40 2.57
C ARG A 50 -14.61 13.53 3.02
N ASN A 51 -15.29 14.14 2.07
CA ASN A 51 -16.44 15.00 2.28
C ASN A 51 -17.64 14.52 1.42
N ASN A 52 -18.75 15.24 1.41
CA ASN A 52 -19.95 14.81 0.72
C ASN A 52 -19.77 14.70 -0.81
N ASP A 53 -18.92 15.54 -1.38
CA ASP A 53 -18.82 15.73 -2.82
C ASP A 53 -17.55 15.09 -3.41
N ASN A 54 -16.50 14.94 -2.61
CA ASN A 54 -15.24 14.38 -3.09
C ASN A 54 -14.47 13.62 -2.02
N THR A 55 -13.52 12.80 -2.48
CA THR A 55 -12.48 12.15 -1.67
C THR A 55 -11.12 12.62 -2.16
N GLU A 56 -10.29 13.08 -1.25
CA GLU A 56 -8.91 13.45 -1.52
C GLU A 56 -7.99 12.37 -0.94
N LEU A 57 -7.03 11.92 -1.73
CA LEU A 57 -6.02 10.95 -1.34
C LEU A 57 -4.64 11.60 -1.39
N PHE A 58 -3.97 11.69 -0.25
CA PHE A 58 -2.63 12.23 -0.10
C PHE A 58 -1.66 11.14 0.29
N ALA A 59 -0.47 11.13 -0.29
CA ALA A 59 0.59 10.29 0.24
C ALA A 59 1.11 10.82 1.59
N THR A 60 1.49 9.89 2.47
CA THR A 60 2.10 10.19 3.76
C THR A 60 3.41 9.44 3.90
N ASP A 61 4.21 9.80 4.89
CA ASP A 61 5.52 9.23 5.17
C ASP A 61 6.53 9.40 4.02
N PHE A 62 7.12 10.58 3.99
CA PHE A 62 8.20 10.91 3.04
C PHE A 62 9.60 10.61 3.59
N GLY A 63 9.70 9.99 4.76
CA GLY A 63 10.97 9.68 5.41
C GLY A 63 11.79 8.66 4.63
N GLY A 64 12.81 9.13 3.92
CA GLY A 64 13.71 8.28 3.13
C GLY A 64 13.24 8.01 1.70
N CYS A 65 12.10 8.55 1.27
CA CYS A 65 11.66 8.45 -0.11
C CYS A 65 12.45 9.41 -1.02
N PRO A 66 12.64 9.05 -2.30
CA PRO A 66 13.27 9.95 -3.27
C PRO A 66 12.49 11.26 -3.47
N ASP A 67 13.21 12.39 -3.56
CA ASP A 67 12.62 13.70 -3.88
C ASP A 67 12.44 13.92 -5.39
N THR A 68 12.93 12.99 -6.20
CA THR A 68 12.84 13.01 -7.66
C THR A 68 12.62 11.59 -8.20
N LEU A 69 12.26 11.46 -9.49
CA LEU A 69 12.17 10.17 -10.18
C LEU A 69 13.58 9.65 -10.54
N GLU A 70 14.29 9.11 -9.56
CA GLU A 70 15.62 8.50 -9.78
C GLU A 70 15.53 7.22 -10.62
N ASN A 71 14.45 6.47 -10.48
CA ASN A 71 14.15 5.27 -11.24
C ASN A 71 12.82 5.45 -11.98
N LEU A 72 12.82 5.24 -13.27
CA LEU A 72 11.58 5.15 -14.04
C LEU A 72 11.10 3.71 -14.08
N TYR A 73 9.78 3.55 -14.01
CA TYR A 73 9.13 2.25 -14.05
C TYR A 73 8.27 2.10 -15.31
N TYR A 74 7.94 0.87 -15.66
CA TYR A 74 7.04 0.54 -16.74
C TYR A 74 6.25 -0.74 -16.41
N LEU A 75 5.13 -0.95 -17.08
CA LEU A 75 4.30 -2.13 -16.99
C LEU A 75 4.70 -3.13 -18.07
N SER A 76 5.31 -4.26 -17.68
CA SER A 76 5.79 -5.28 -18.64
C SER A 76 4.67 -6.20 -19.15
N GLY A 77 3.47 -6.15 -18.55
CA GLY A 77 2.32 -7.00 -18.88
C GLY A 77 1.28 -6.32 -19.76
N ILE A 78 1.56 -5.14 -20.28
CA ILE A 78 0.70 -4.52 -21.29
C ILE A 78 0.70 -5.39 -22.54
N GLY A 79 -0.49 -5.80 -23.01
CA GLY A 79 -0.62 -6.68 -24.18
C GLY A 79 -0.04 -6.07 -25.46
N ASP A 80 0.37 -6.95 -26.39
CA ASP A 80 1.05 -6.57 -27.64
C ASP A 80 0.21 -5.66 -28.57
N ASN A 81 -1.11 -5.63 -28.36
CA ASN A 81 -2.03 -4.76 -29.12
C ASN A 81 -2.04 -3.31 -28.63
N TYR A 82 -1.47 -3.03 -27.46
CA TYR A 82 -1.34 -1.68 -26.92
C TYR A 82 -0.06 -1.01 -27.44
N VAL A 83 -0.19 0.21 -27.91
CA VAL A 83 0.91 1.04 -28.41
C VAL A 83 1.04 2.26 -27.52
N LEU A 84 2.27 2.56 -27.08
CA LEU A 84 2.57 3.81 -26.37
C LEU A 84 2.31 4.99 -27.32
N GLN A 85 1.35 5.86 -26.95
CA GLN A 85 0.98 7.03 -27.71
C GLN A 85 1.68 8.28 -27.21
N GLU A 86 1.80 8.40 -25.90
CA GLU A 86 2.33 9.60 -25.26
C GLU A 86 3.12 9.22 -24.01
N SER A 87 4.18 9.96 -23.72
CA SER A 87 4.88 9.88 -22.44
C SER A 87 5.35 11.27 -22.05
N ASN A 88 5.02 11.69 -20.83
CA ASN A 88 5.48 12.93 -20.23
C ASN A 88 6.27 12.59 -18.98
N ILE A 89 7.46 13.16 -18.84
CA ILE A 89 8.32 12.92 -17.69
C ILE A 89 8.73 14.27 -17.11
N ASN A 90 8.31 14.50 -15.88
CA ASN A 90 8.81 15.57 -15.03
C ASN A 90 9.46 14.92 -13.79
N GLU A 91 10.79 14.87 -13.80
CA GLU A 91 11.57 14.15 -12.78
C GLU A 91 11.30 14.61 -11.34
N ILE A 92 10.76 15.80 -11.14
CA ILE A 92 10.45 16.36 -9.81
C ILE A 92 9.04 16.01 -9.35
N ILE A 93 8.13 15.71 -10.29
CA ILE A 93 6.70 15.53 -9.98
C ILE A 93 6.24 14.12 -10.30
N ALA A 94 6.23 13.75 -11.60
CA ALA A 94 5.64 12.53 -12.08
C ALA A 94 6.14 12.12 -13.47
N ALA A 95 5.94 10.85 -13.80
CA ALA A 95 6.01 10.35 -15.17
C ALA A 95 4.68 9.69 -15.52
N ASP A 96 4.12 10.03 -16.69
CA ASP A 96 2.87 9.47 -17.20
C ASP A 96 3.06 8.88 -18.61
N TYR A 97 2.34 7.79 -18.86
CA TYR A 97 2.40 7.02 -20.09
C TYR A 97 0.98 6.65 -20.54
N LEU A 98 0.60 7.07 -21.74
CA LEU A 98 -0.66 6.72 -22.35
C LEU A 98 -0.46 5.60 -23.36
N TYR A 99 -1.13 4.49 -23.17
CA TYR A 99 -1.20 3.36 -24.10
C TYR A 99 -2.60 3.27 -24.73
N LEU A 100 -2.64 3.00 -26.02
CA LEU A 100 -3.87 2.82 -26.79
C LEU A 100 -3.87 1.44 -27.42
N ASP A 101 -4.93 0.68 -27.19
CA ASP A 101 -5.20 -0.54 -27.94
C ASP A 101 -5.59 -0.17 -29.38
N SER A 102 -4.76 -0.58 -30.32
CA SER A 102 -4.92 -0.27 -31.76
C SER A 102 -6.15 -0.92 -32.39
N GLN A 103 -6.71 -1.96 -31.78
CA GLN A 103 -7.88 -2.69 -32.29
C GLN A 103 -9.20 -2.22 -31.69
N THR A 104 -9.22 -1.97 -30.38
CA THR A 104 -10.45 -1.66 -29.64
C THR A 104 -10.60 -0.19 -29.28
N GLY A 105 -9.51 0.59 -29.36
CA GLY A 105 -9.47 1.96 -28.88
C GLY A 105 -9.46 2.12 -27.36
N LYS A 106 -9.36 1.03 -26.60
CA LYS A 106 -9.23 1.09 -25.14
C LYS A 106 -7.93 1.78 -24.74
N LYS A 107 -7.99 2.51 -23.64
CA LYS A 107 -6.86 3.28 -23.10
C LYS A 107 -6.41 2.72 -21.77
N ILE A 108 -5.10 2.75 -21.56
CA ILE A 108 -4.45 2.55 -20.26
C ILE A 108 -3.53 3.74 -20.03
N VAL A 109 -3.69 4.40 -18.89
CA VAL A 109 -2.74 5.40 -18.41
C VAL A 109 -1.99 4.79 -17.22
N PHE A 110 -0.68 4.85 -17.28
CA PHE A 110 0.19 4.47 -16.17
C PHE A 110 0.94 5.71 -15.70
N GLU A 111 0.92 5.94 -14.40
CA GLU A 111 1.49 7.11 -13.76
C GLU A 111 2.39 6.69 -12.60
N GLN A 112 3.52 7.39 -12.45
CA GLN A 112 4.45 7.26 -11.34
C GLN A 112 4.66 8.64 -10.74
N TYR A 113 4.49 8.77 -9.43
CA TYR A 113 4.60 10.04 -8.71
C TYR A 113 5.71 10.02 -7.66
N VAL A 114 6.42 11.13 -7.54
CA VAL A 114 7.17 11.44 -6.32
C VAL A 114 6.18 11.60 -5.17
N LYS A 115 6.37 10.91 -4.06
CA LYS A 115 5.39 10.86 -2.96
C LYS A 115 4.99 12.24 -2.44
N SER A 116 5.96 13.13 -2.25
CA SER A 116 5.73 14.50 -1.75
C SER A 116 4.85 15.36 -2.67
N GLN A 117 4.66 14.93 -3.91
CA GLN A 117 3.86 15.64 -4.92
C GLN A 117 2.50 14.98 -5.19
N TYR A 118 2.25 13.82 -4.55
CA TYR A 118 1.01 13.09 -4.80
C TYR A 118 -0.16 13.68 -4.02
N ASN A 119 -1.16 14.12 -4.76
CA ASN A 119 -2.46 14.56 -4.25
C ASN A 119 -3.50 14.33 -5.33
N GLN A 120 -4.46 13.43 -5.10
CA GLN A 120 -5.49 13.09 -6.06
C GLN A 120 -6.88 13.33 -5.49
N HIS A 121 -7.76 13.88 -6.32
CA HIS A 121 -9.15 14.17 -6.01
C HIS A 121 -10.07 13.22 -6.76
N PHE A 122 -11.02 12.61 -6.06
CA PHE A 122 -12.04 11.73 -6.62
C PHE A 122 -13.43 12.32 -6.36
N ASP A 123 -14.22 12.45 -7.41
CA ASP A 123 -15.61 12.82 -7.32
C ASP A 123 -16.44 11.67 -6.73
N ASN A 124 -17.32 11.96 -5.79
CA ASN A 124 -18.18 10.98 -5.12
C ASN A 124 -19.59 10.92 -5.71
N GLU A 125 -19.91 11.70 -6.76
CA GLU A 125 -21.28 11.82 -7.30
C GLU A 125 -21.88 10.50 -7.83
N HIS A 126 -21.06 9.48 -8.10
CA HIS A 126 -21.50 8.25 -8.77
C HIS A 126 -21.53 7.00 -7.88
N ASN A 127 -21.68 7.12 -6.57
CA ASN A 127 -21.77 5.97 -5.62
C ASN A 127 -20.63 4.93 -5.67
N ASN A 128 -19.56 5.19 -6.42
CA ASN A 128 -18.39 4.33 -6.48
C ASN A 128 -17.36 4.84 -5.48
N ASP A 129 -17.46 4.36 -4.26
CA ASP A 129 -16.51 4.70 -3.21
C ASP A 129 -15.10 4.21 -3.54
N LEU A 130 -14.12 4.99 -3.10
CA LEU A 130 -12.73 4.56 -3.10
C LEU A 130 -12.59 3.37 -2.15
N GLU A 131 -12.16 2.23 -2.67
CA GLU A 131 -12.05 0.96 -1.93
C GLU A 131 -10.61 0.72 -1.54
N TYR A 132 -10.36 0.50 -0.24
CA TYR A 132 -9.08 0.03 0.26
C TYR A 132 -8.83 -1.42 -0.15
N ILE A 133 -7.60 -1.72 -0.59
CA ILE A 133 -7.15 -3.06 -0.97
C ILE A 133 -5.78 -3.34 -0.34
N ASN A 134 -5.59 -4.54 0.19
CA ASN A 134 -4.26 -5.03 0.50
C ASN A 134 -3.67 -5.64 -0.77
N PHE A 135 -2.66 -4.98 -1.33
CA PHE A 135 -1.98 -5.39 -2.56
C PHE A 135 -0.55 -5.85 -2.25
N ASP A 136 -0.35 -7.17 -2.21
CA ASP A 136 0.94 -7.80 -1.86
C ASP A 136 1.56 -7.29 -0.54
N GLY A 137 0.71 -7.01 0.46
CA GLY A 137 1.10 -6.49 1.75
C GLY A 137 1.25 -4.97 1.83
N GLN A 138 1.02 -4.27 0.74
CA GLN A 138 1.03 -2.81 0.64
C GLN A 138 -0.38 -2.24 0.63
N GLU A 139 -0.49 -0.98 1.03
CA GLU A 139 -1.74 -0.22 0.94
C GLU A 139 -2.01 0.17 -0.50
N ALA A 140 -3.21 -0.13 -1.00
CA ALA A 140 -3.66 0.25 -2.32
C ALA A 140 -5.12 0.69 -2.29
N TYR A 141 -5.52 1.45 -3.30
CA TYR A 141 -6.88 1.93 -3.48
C TYR A 141 -7.38 1.64 -4.88
N TYR A 142 -8.65 1.28 -4.96
CA TYR A 142 -9.36 1.04 -6.21
C TYR A 142 -10.63 1.88 -6.25
N LYS A 143 -10.88 2.51 -7.39
CA LYS A 143 -12.17 3.10 -7.72
C LYS A 143 -12.51 2.67 -9.14
N GLY A 144 -13.72 2.15 -9.37
CA GLY A 144 -14.07 1.68 -10.69
C GLY A 144 -15.56 1.81 -11.00
N SER A 145 -15.88 2.03 -12.27
CA SER A 145 -17.18 1.91 -12.88
C SER A 145 -17.10 0.96 -14.08
N ASP A 146 -18.23 0.74 -14.77
CA ASP A 146 -18.26 -0.10 -15.98
C ASP A 146 -17.41 0.46 -17.13
N GLU A 147 -17.14 1.77 -17.12
CA GLU A 147 -16.43 2.47 -18.19
C GLU A 147 -15.00 2.84 -17.86
N TYR A 148 -14.66 3.00 -16.58
CA TYR A 148 -13.36 3.51 -16.16
C TYR A 148 -13.02 3.05 -14.75
N SER A 149 -11.77 2.67 -14.55
CA SER A 149 -11.24 2.29 -13.24
C SER A 149 -9.88 2.94 -12.97
N VAL A 150 -9.59 3.10 -11.70
CA VAL A 150 -8.29 3.59 -11.19
C VAL A 150 -7.81 2.65 -10.10
N PHE A 151 -6.53 2.32 -10.13
CA PHE A 151 -5.84 1.55 -9.10
C PHE A 151 -4.57 2.28 -8.68
N ILE A 152 -4.43 2.55 -7.38
CA ILE A 152 -3.35 3.36 -6.81
C ILE A 152 -2.66 2.55 -5.73
N TRP A 153 -1.33 2.53 -5.74
CA TRP A 153 -0.55 1.84 -4.70
C TRP A 153 0.78 2.53 -4.45
N ASP A 154 1.37 2.21 -3.31
CA ASP A 154 2.68 2.67 -2.85
C ASP A 154 3.66 1.49 -2.85
N ASN A 155 4.84 1.62 -3.47
CA ASN A 155 5.88 0.59 -3.42
C ASN A 155 6.97 0.86 -2.36
N GLY A 156 6.79 1.89 -1.54
CA GLY A 156 7.79 2.36 -0.57
C GLY A 156 8.50 3.63 -1.04
N ASP A 157 8.92 3.71 -2.29
CA ASP A 157 9.64 4.86 -2.86
C ASP A 157 8.72 5.85 -3.58
N TYR A 158 7.75 5.34 -4.33
CA TYR A 158 6.88 6.11 -5.23
C TYR A 158 5.41 5.69 -5.10
N ILE A 159 4.52 6.60 -5.48
CA ILE A 159 3.12 6.27 -5.71
C ILE A 159 2.93 5.96 -7.20
N PHE A 160 2.19 4.90 -7.48
CA PHE A 160 1.80 4.50 -8.82
C PHE A 160 0.29 4.56 -8.99
N ALA A 161 -0.15 4.87 -10.19
CA ALA A 161 -1.53 4.74 -10.59
C ALA A 161 -1.64 4.07 -11.96
N ILE A 162 -2.63 3.20 -12.11
CA ILE A 162 -3.10 2.71 -13.40
C ILE A 162 -4.55 3.11 -13.54
N SER A 163 -4.90 3.62 -14.70
CA SER A 163 -6.29 3.94 -15.00
C SER A 163 -6.67 3.53 -16.42
N GLY A 164 -7.96 3.21 -16.63
CA GLY A 164 -8.47 2.81 -17.94
C GLY A 164 -9.73 1.97 -17.90
N ASN A 165 -10.09 1.40 -19.06
CA ASN A 165 -11.23 0.49 -19.20
C ASN A 165 -10.82 -0.94 -18.80
N LEU A 166 -10.52 -1.15 -17.54
CA LEU A 166 -10.06 -2.41 -16.97
C LEU A 166 -10.96 -2.84 -15.82
N THR A 167 -11.20 -4.13 -15.69
CA THR A 167 -11.82 -4.68 -14.49
C THR A 167 -10.86 -4.60 -13.30
N LYS A 168 -11.39 -4.69 -12.08
CA LYS A 168 -10.58 -4.72 -10.85
C LYS A 168 -9.49 -5.79 -10.87
N THR A 169 -9.80 -6.97 -11.41
CA THR A 169 -8.84 -8.07 -11.52
C THR A 169 -7.76 -7.77 -12.56
N GLU A 170 -8.16 -7.29 -13.75
CA GLU A 170 -7.19 -6.96 -14.81
C GLU A 170 -6.20 -5.89 -14.38
N ILE A 171 -6.69 -4.81 -13.75
CA ILE A 171 -5.84 -3.68 -13.32
C ILE A 171 -4.88 -4.11 -12.20
N ALA A 172 -5.32 -4.94 -11.25
CA ALA A 172 -4.47 -5.46 -10.19
C ALA A 172 -3.40 -6.44 -10.72
N GLU A 173 -3.76 -7.32 -11.67
CA GLU A 173 -2.77 -8.20 -12.32
C GLU A 173 -1.76 -7.40 -13.15
N LEU A 174 -2.21 -6.35 -13.84
CA LEU A 174 -1.33 -5.46 -14.57
C LEU A 174 -0.34 -4.74 -13.63
N ALA A 175 -0.79 -4.28 -12.48
CA ALA A 175 0.06 -3.63 -11.47
C ALA A 175 1.21 -4.52 -10.98
N LYS A 176 1.00 -5.85 -10.90
CA LYS A 176 2.04 -6.83 -10.53
C LYS A 176 3.16 -6.94 -11.57
N THR A 177 2.94 -6.44 -12.77
CA THR A 177 3.94 -6.49 -13.86
C THR A 177 4.90 -5.29 -13.86
N LEU A 178 4.85 -4.46 -12.83
CA LEU A 178 5.70 -3.28 -12.67
C LEU A 178 7.18 -3.66 -12.65
N LYS A 179 7.99 -2.98 -13.45
CA LYS A 179 9.45 -3.17 -13.51
C LYS A 179 10.17 -1.85 -13.64
N ILE A 180 11.40 -1.82 -13.11
CA ILE A 180 12.32 -0.69 -13.32
C ILE A 180 12.77 -0.70 -14.80
N LYS A 181 12.72 0.47 -15.42
CA LYS A 181 13.25 0.70 -16.75
C LYS A 181 14.77 0.82 -16.65
N ASN A 182 15.48 -0.24 -17.02
CA ASN A 182 16.94 -0.17 -17.12
C ASN A 182 17.31 0.75 -18.30
N ASN A 183 18.10 1.78 -18.02
CA ASN A 183 18.67 2.67 -19.03
C ASN A 183 19.80 1.97 -19.81
#